data_0bc219fd509122bfba97358106f823aa
#
_entry.id   0bc219fd509122bfba97358106f823aa
#
_cell.length_a   1.000
_cell.length_b   1.000
_cell.length_c   1.000
_cell.angle_alpha   90.00
_cell.angle_beta   90.00
_cell.angle_gamma   90.00
#
_symmetry.space_group_name_H-M   'P 1'
#
loop_
_entity.id
_entity.type
_entity.pdbx_description
1 polymer ?
#
loop_
_entity_poly.entity_id
_entity_poly.type
_entity_poly.pdbx_seq_one_letter_code
_entity_poly.pdbx_strand_id
1 'polypeptide(L)'
;MDNISQNLELKPAADKSQPLVLTPLEDLKGFLFHHLGRLLLFLITCSSVLLILLIFFFVIREAIPFLTKFSLTEFLTTKSWYPEAAAPKFGALSLIVGSLYVTIAALVFAVPTGILAAIFLSDIVSLEIRDFVKPVIEILAAIPSVAYGFFAVLVLAPWMQNRWGFTTGTNALNASIILSIMALPTIISVAEDSISAAGRELREASYGLGATRFETIFKVVIPAAHSGIIAAVVLGMMRAIGETMVVWMASGNANQIPSPWWDLSQSVRTMTATIAGDMGETPKDSPHYWSLFAIGVVLLLMTFLLNIVSEYFLASAKKKTGKS
;
A
#
# COMPACT_ATOMS: atom_id res chain seq x y z
N MET A 1 65.54 -12.10 46.15
CA MET A 1 65.04 -12.27 44.74
C MET A 1 64.34 -13.62 44.62
N ASP A 2 63.32 -13.85 45.45
CA ASP A 2 62.52 -15.06 45.50
C ASP A 2 61.14 -14.61 45.98
N ASN A 3 60.13 -14.73 45.14
CA ASN A 3 58.70 -14.68 45.48
C ASN A 3 57.79 -13.95 44.45
N ILE A 4 57.89 -14.32 43.18
CA ILE A 4 56.85 -13.94 42.17
C ILE A 4 56.53 -15.16 41.25
N SER A 5 56.56 -16.36 41.74
CA SER A 5 56.24 -17.56 40.92
C SER A 5 55.15 -18.48 41.51
N GLN A 6 54.34 -17.99 42.43
CA GLN A 6 53.18 -18.76 42.92
C GLN A 6 51.93 -17.93 42.80
N ASN A 7 51.00 -18.36 41.95
CA ASN A 7 49.57 -18.09 41.84
C ASN A 7 49.12 -17.66 40.44
N LEU A 8 49.54 -18.41 39.42
CA LEU A 8 48.75 -18.55 38.19
C LEU A 8 48.26 -20.00 38.11
N GLU A 9 47.45 -20.40 39.06
CA GLU A 9 46.53 -21.54 38.82
C GLU A 9 45.52 -21.10 37.79
N LEU A 10 45.82 -21.40 36.56
CA LEU A 10 44.83 -21.44 35.49
C LEU A 10 43.72 -22.40 35.93
N LYS A 11 42.61 -21.89 36.45
CA LYS A 11 41.38 -22.68 36.55
C LYS A 11 41.15 -23.35 35.20
N PRO A 12 41.05 -24.68 35.14
CA PRO A 12 40.71 -25.36 33.90
C PRO A 12 39.38 -24.76 33.45
N ALA A 13 39.36 -24.23 32.22
CA ALA A 13 38.14 -23.83 31.55
C ALA A 13 37.18 -25.01 31.66
N ALA A 14 36.10 -24.85 32.41
CA ALA A 14 35.07 -25.85 32.51
C ALA A 14 34.63 -26.21 31.07
N ASP A 15 34.99 -27.42 30.66
CA ASP A 15 34.53 -28.02 29.42
C ASP A 15 32.99 -28.08 29.48
N LYS A 16 32.34 -27.07 28.95
CA LYS A 16 30.88 -26.99 28.74
C LYS A 16 30.53 -27.63 27.42
N SER A 17 31.22 -28.62 26.97
CA SER A 17 30.72 -29.55 25.98
C SER A 17 29.66 -30.45 26.65
N GLN A 18 28.53 -29.87 27.04
CA GLN A 18 27.36 -30.70 27.30
C GLN A 18 27.03 -31.36 25.95
N PRO A 19 26.99 -32.69 25.90
CA PRO A 19 26.56 -33.34 24.68
C PRO A 19 25.16 -32.84 24.34
N LEU A 20 24.94 -32.42 23.08
CA LEU A 20 23.64 -32.03 22.50
C LEU A 20 22.64 -33.23 22.46
N VAL A 21 22.74 -34.13 23.43
CA VAL A 21 21.83 -35.25 23.59
C VAL A 21 20.74 -34.78 24.56
N LEU A 22 19.62 -34.35 23.99
CA LEU A 22 18.41 -34.04 24.75
C LEU A 22 17.99 -35.28 25.54
N THR A 23 17.52 -35.08 26.76
CA THR A 23 16.88 -36.18 27.51
C THR A 23 15.61 -36.62 26.80
N PRO A 24 15.19 -37.93 26.87
CA PRO A 24 13.97 -38.38 26.18
C PRO A 24 12.71 -37.58 26.51
N LEU A 25 12.66 -36.95 27.70
CA LEU A 25 11.55 -36.06 28.11
C LEU A 25 11.62 -34.68 27.44
N GLU A 26 12.81 -34.15 27.22
CA GLU A 26 13.01 -32.87 26.51
C GLU A 26 12.75 -33.06 25.03
N ASP A 27 13.14 -34.20 24.46
CA ASP A 27 12.88 -34.58 23.07
C ASP A 27 11.36 -34.72 22.82
N LEU A 28 10.64 -35.38 23.74
CA LEU A 28 9.17 -35.50 23.69
C LEU A 28 8.46 -34.15 23.83
N LYS A 29 8.93 -33.31 24.75
CA LYS A 29 8.40 -31.93 24.89
C LYS A 29 8.68 -31.09 23.65
N GLY A 30 9.90 -31.17 23.11
CA GLY A 30 10.26 -30.49 21.86
C GLY A 30 9.39 -30.95 20.69
N PHE A 31 9.16 -32.25 20.56
CA PHE A 31 8.28 -32.85 19.55
C PHE A 31 6.83 -32.39 19.69
N LEU A 32 6.27 -32.42 20.90
CA LEU A 32 4.91 -31.96 21.18
C LEU A 32 4.77 -30.45 20.91
N PHE A 33 5.70 -29.63 21.38
CA PHE A 33 5.68 -28.18 21.12
C PHE A 33 5.78 -27.87 19.63
N HIS A 34 6.63 -28.59 18.90
CA HIS A 34 6.79 -28.41 17.46
C HIS A 34 5.49 -28.78 16.70
N HIS A 35 4.87 -29.91 17.03
CA HIS A 35 3.64 -30.36 16.38
C HIS A 35 2.45 -29.47 16.74
N LEU A 36 2.34 -29.10 18.04
CA LEU A 36 1.28 -28.19 18.50
C LEU A 36 1.43 -26.80 17.88
N GLY A 37 2.65 -26.26 17.85
CA GLY A 37 2.97 -25.00 17.20
C GLY A 37 2.64 -25.01 15.69
N ARG A 38 3.02 -26.08 14.99
CA ARG A 38 2.71 -26.25 13.57
C ARG A 38 1.20 -26.36 13.33
N LEU A 39 0.48 -27.12 14.15
CA LEU A 39 -0.97 -27.25 14.08
C LEU A 39 -1.66 -25.88 14.32
N LEU A 40 -1.23 -25.16 15.34
CA LEU A 40 -1.76 -23.85 15.67
C LEU A 40 -1.53 -22.84 14.54
N LEU A 41 -0.33 -22.77 13.99
CA LEU A 41 -0.03 -21.93 12.83
C LEU A 41 -0.86 -22.33 11.61
N PHE A 42 -1.04 -23.63 11.37
CA PHE A 42 -1.88 -24.13 10.28
C PHE A 42 -3.34 -23.73 10.47
N LEU A 43 -3.91 -23.88 11.67
CA LEU A 43 -5.28 -23.47 11.97
C LEU A 43 -5.48 -21.96 11.81
N ILE A 44 -4.53 -21.12 12.28
CA ILE A 44 -4.57 -19.67 12.09
C ILE A 44 -4.54 -19.32 10.60
N THR A 45 -3.66 -19.94 9.85
CA THR A 45 -3.55 -19.71 8.39
C THR A 45 -4.84 -20.14 7.69
N CYS A 46 -5.37 -21.32 7.99
CA CYS A 46 -6.64 -21.79 7.42
C CYS A 46 -7.81 -20.87 7.79
N SER A 47 -7.86 -20.39 9.02
CA SER A 47 -8.94 -19.47 9.45
C SER A 47 -8.85 -18.13 8.69
N SER A 48 -7.66 -17.58 8.47
CA SER A 48 -7.52 -16.33 7.72
C SER A 48 -7.92 -16.49 6.25
N VAL A 49 -7.55 -17.59 5.61
CA VAL A 49 -7.97 -17.90 4.23
C VAL A 49 -9.51 -18.09 4.18
N LEU A 50 -10.07 -18.82 5.14
CA LEU A 50 -11.53 -19.03 5.23
C LEU A 50 -12.27 -17.69 5.37
N LEU A 51 -11.81 -16.79 6.24
CA LEU A 51 -12.41 -15.46 6.42
C LEU A 51 -12.40 -14.66 5.12
N ILE A 52 -11.27 -14.65 4.39
CA ILE A 52 -11.19 -13.97 3.09
C ILE A 52 -12.22 -14.57 2.11
N LEU A 53 -12.28 -15.90 2.00
CA LEU A 53 -13.24 -16.56 1.12
C LEU A 53 -14.71 -16.26 1.52
N LEU A 54 -15.00 -16.18 2.81
CA LEU A 54 -16.33 -15.81 3.31
C LEU A 54 -16.69 -14.36 2.94
N ILE A 55 -15.74 -13.42 3.01
CA ILE A 55 -15.96 -12.03 2.58
C ILE A 55 -16.28 -12.00 1.07
N PHE A 56 -15.48 -12.66 0.24
CA PHE A 56 -15.75 -12.75 -1.20
C PHE A 56 -17.11 -13.35 -1.48
N PHE A 57 -17.42 -14.49 -0.84
CA PHE A 57 -18.72 -15.15 -0.98
C PHE A 57 -19.87 -14.24 -0.59
N PHE A 58 -19.77 -13.54 0.54
CA PHE A 58 -20.80 -12.62 1.02
C PHE A 58 -21.01 -11.45 0.04
N VAL A 59 -19.95 -10.79 -0.38
CA VAL A 59 -20.03 -9.65 -1.31
C VAL A 59 -20.65 -10.07 -2.65
N ILE A 60 -20.23 -11.20 -3.20
CA ILE A 60 -20.79 -11.73 -4.45
C ILE A 60 -22.27 -12.10 -4.27
N ARG A 61 -22.61 -12.79 -3.18
CA ARG A 61 -23.99 -13.20 -2.87
C ARG A 61 -24.92 -11.99 -2.83
N GLU A 62 -24.55 -10.94 -2.14
CA GLU A 62 -25.36 -9.72 -2.04
C GLU A 62 -25.42 -8.93 -3.36
N ALA A 63 -24.44 -9.09 -4.26
CA ALA A 63 -24.47 -8.49 -5.58
C ALA A 63 -25.34 -9.24 -6.61
N ILE A 64 -25.58 -10.55 -6.44
CA ILE A 64 -26.33 -11.39 -7.40
C ILE A 64 -27.72 -10.81 -7.76
N PRO A 65 -28.55 -10.33 -6.80
CA PRO A 65 -29.85 -9.77 -7.14
C PRO A 65 -29.79 -8.58 -8.08
N PHE A 66 -28.73 -7.75 -7.96
CA PHE A 66 -28.49 -6.64 -8.88
C PHE A 66 -28.08 -7.13 -10.26
N LEU A 67 -27.09 -8.03 -10.33
CA LEU A 67 -26.54 -8.55 -11.58
C LEU A 67 -27.57 -9.37 -12.40
N THR A 68 -28.59 -9.93 -11.74
CA THR A 68 -29.66 -10.67 -12.41
C THR A 68 -30.82 -9.80 -12.91
N LYS A 69 -31.07 -8.65 -12.24
CA LYS A 69 -32.21 -7.77 -12.53
C LYS A 69 -31.82 -6.60 -13.45
N PHE A 70 -30.57 -6.18 -13.44
CA PHE A 70 -30.09 -5.02 -14.18
C PHE A 70 -29.02 -5.43 -15.19
N SER A 71 -28.93 -4.68 -16.28
CA SER A 71 -27.95 -4.93 -17.34
C SER A 71 -26.53 -4.58 -16.88
N LEU A 72 -25.64 -5.56 -16.88
CA LEU A 72 -24.21 -5.36 -16.54
C LEU A 72 -23.53 -4.38 -17.49
N THR A 73 -23.89 -4.41 -18.78
CA THR A 73 -23.35 -3.48 -19.77
C THR A 73 -23.77 -2.04 -19.46
N GLU A 74 -25.04 -1.82 -19.13
CA GLU A 74 -25.53 -0.49 -18.75
C GLU A 74 -24.88 -0.02 -17.45
N PHE A 75 -24.74 -0.89 -16.46
CA PHE A 75 -24.06 -0.61 -15.21
C PHE A 75 -22.60 -0.14 -15.42
N LEU A 76 -21.83 -0.81 -16.27
CA LEU A 76 -20.41 -0.49 -16.49
C LEU A 76 -20.17 0.66 -17.47
N THR A 77 -21.12 0.98 -18.36
CA THR A 77 -20.91 1.99 -19.43
C THR A 77 -21.61 3.30 -19.19
N THR A 78 -22.66 3.32 -18.34
CA THR A 78 -23.41 4.56 -18.05
C THR A 78 -22.69 5.41 -17.01
N LYS A 79 -22.70 6.74 -17.24
CA LYS A 79 -22.02 7.72 -16.38
C LYS A 79 -22.86 8.17 -15.19
N SER A 80 -24.17 7.89 -15.21
CA SER A 80 -25.13 8.47 -14.26
C SER A 80 -25.36 7.57 -13.08
N TRP A 81 -24.90 7.98 -11.90
CA TRP A 81 -25.15 7.31 -10.62
C TRP A 81 -26.14 8.15 -9.79
N TYR A 82 -27.42 7.78 -9.86
CA TYR A 82 -28.53 8.44 -9.13
C TYR A 82 -29.51 7.37 -8.65
N PRO A 83 -29.14 6.55 -7.64
CA PRO A 83 -29.95 5.42 -7.18
C PRO A 83 -31.25 5.85 -6.47
N GLU A 84 -31.29 7.07 -5.91
CA GLU A 84 -32.42 7.60 -5.14
C GLU A 84 -33.38 8.45 -5.99
N ALA A 85 -33.08 8.62 -7.27
CA ALA A 85 -33.98 9.38 -8.16
C ALA A 85 -35.29 8.63 -8.39
N ALA A 86 -36.37 9.37 -8.77
CA ALA A 86 -37.66 8.79 -9.12
C ALA A 86 -37.55 7.72 -10.23
N ALA A 87 -36.57 7.86 -11.15
CA ALA A 87 -36.12 6.83 -12.07
C ALA A 87 -34.66 6.47 -11.71
N PRO A 88 -34.41 5.44 -10.92
CA PRO A 88 -33.06 5.08 -10.47
C PRO A 88 -32.10 4.79 -11.62
N LYS A 89 -30.89 5.34 -11.55
CA LYS A 89 -29.81 5.10 -12.51
C LYS A 89 -28.58 4.58 -11.79
N PHE A 90 -28.07 3.44 -12.25
CA PHE A 90 -26.97 2.72 -11.61
C PHE A 90 -25.73 2.65 -12.52
N GLY A 91 -25.28 3.78 -13.06
CA GLY A 91 -24.10 3.82 -13.94
C GLY A 91 -22.80 3.96 -13.13
N ALA A 92 -21.97 2.93 -13.11
CA ALA A 92 -20.73 2.90 -12.35
C ALA A 92 -19.52 3.52 -13.06
N LEU A 93 -19.63 3.88 -14.35
CA LEU A 93 -18.47 4.34 -15.14
C LEU A 93 -17.80 5.57 -14.54
N SER A 94 -18.57 6.56 -14.07
CA SER A 94 -18.01 7.77 -13.43
C SER A 94 -17.25 7.44 -12.14
N LEU A 95 -17.72 6.44 -11.38
CA LEU A 95 -17.09 5.99 -10.14
C LEU A 95 -15.78 5.24 -10.39
N ILE A 96 -15.76 4.38 -11.41
CA ILE A 96 -14.58 3.65 -11.86
C ILE A 96 -13.51 4.64 -12.34
N VAL A 97 -13.90 5.53 -13.25
CA VAL A 97 -12.99 6.57 -13.76
C VAL A 97 -12.51 7.48 -12.65
N GLY A 98 -13.38 7.92 -11.74
CA GLY A 98 -13.02 8.75 -10.59
C GLY A 98 -12.00 8.09 -9.68
N SER A 99 -12.18 6.78 -9.38
CA SER A 99 -11.21 6.00 -8.57
C SER A 99 -9.84 5.93 -9.23
N LEU A 100 -9.79 5.59 -10.51
CA LEU A 100 -8.53 5.53 -11.26
C LEU A 100 -7.88 6.90 -11.41
N TYR A 101 -8.68 7.92 -11.67
CA TYR A 101 -8.22 9.29 -11.86
C TYR A 101 -7.50 9.84 -10.62
N VAL A 102 -8.13 9.76 -9.45
CA VAL A 102 -7.52 10.21 -8.19
C VAL A 102 -6.29 9.38 -7.83
N THR A 103 -6.36 8.05 -8.03
CA THR A 103 -5.23 7.16 -7.75
C THR A 103 -4.03 7.45 -8.65
N ILE A 104 -4.23 7.59 -9.95
CA ILE A 104 -3.15 7.91 -10.90
C ILE A 104 -2.55 9.27 -10.59
N ALA A 105 -3.38 10.29 -10.36
CA ALA A 105 -2.91 11.61 -9.99
C ALA A 105 -2.11 11.59 -8.68
N ALA A 106 -2.55 10.85 -7.67
CA ALA A 106 -1.79 10.68 -6.41
C ALA A 106 -0.42 10.02 -6.66
N LEU A 107 -0.35 8.99 -7.51
CA LEU A 107 0.90 8.30 -7.83
C LEU A 107 1.86 9.19 -8.64
N VAL A 108 1.36 10.07 -9.49
CA VAL A 108 2.20 11.04 -10.22
C VAL A 108 2.97 11.94 -9.25
N PHE A 109 2.40 12.27 -8.10
CA PHE A 109 3.09 13.01 -7.04
C PHE A 109 3.90 12.10 -6.11
N ALA A 110 3.31 10.98 -5.66
CA ALA A 110 3.91 10.11 -4.64
C ALA A 110 5.14 9.34 -5.13
N VAL A 111 5.11 8.81 -6.36
CA VAL A 111 6.18 7.94 -6.87
C VAL A 111 7.50 8.70 -7.06
N PRO A 112 7.55 9.83 -7.77
CA PRO A 112 8.80 10.56 -7.93
C PRO A 112 9.36 11.05 -6.59
N THR A 113 8.51 11.64 -5.75
CA THR A 113 8.94 12.17 -4.44
C THR A 113 9.36 11.06 -3.49
N GLY A 114 8.64 9.94 -3.47
CA GLY A 114 8.96 8.78 -2.63
C GLY A 114 10.27 8.10 -3.03
N ILE A 115 10.51 7.89 -4.33
CA ILE A 115 11.76 7.30 -4.82
C ILE A 115 12.96 8.23 -4.57
N LEU A 116 12.81 9.54 -4.81
CA LEU A 116 13.87 10.50 -4.51
C LEU A 116 14.19 10.56 -3.02
N ALA A 117 13.18 10.53 -2.16
CA ALA A 117 13.37 10.47 -0.72
C ALA A 117 14.05 9.16 -0.27
N ALA A 118 13.69 8.03 -0.87
CA ALA A 118 14.34 6.74 -0.60
C ALA A 118 15.82 6.74 -0.99
N ILE A 119 16.17 7.28 -2.17
CA ILE A 119 17.56 7.44 -2.62
C ILE A 119 18.32 8.36 -1.66
N PHE A 120 17.70 9.47 -1.26
CA PHE A 120 18.30 10.41 -0.32
C PHE A 120 18.62 9.76 1.02
N LEU A 121 17.68 8.99 1.58
CA LEU A 121 17.86 8.29 2.85
C LEU A 121 18.86 7.13 2.77
N SER A 122 18.89 6.40 1.67
CA SER A 122 19.78 5.23 1.51
C SER A 122 21.22 5.61 1.23
N ASP A 123 21.46 6.60 0.34
CA ASP A 123 22.78 6.84 -0.24
C ASP A 123 23.38 8.21 0.06
N ILE A 124 22.61 9.21 0.51
CA ILE A 124 23.06 10.59 0.63
C ILE A 124 23.29 11.03 2.07
N VAL A 125 22.35 10.74 2.97
CA VAL A 125 22.43 11.19 4.37
C VAL A 125 23.33 10.29 5.23
N SER A 126 23.79 10.83 6.36
CA SER A 126 24.47 10.04 7.39
C SER A 126 23.52 9.05 8.06
N LEU A 127 24.07 7.97 8.61
CA LEU A 127 23.28 6.98 9.35
C LEU A 127 22.47 7.60 10.49
N GLU A 128 23.03 8.57 11.20
CA GLU A 128 22.38 9.27 12.30
C GLU A 128 21.10 10.00 11.85
N ILE A 129 21.17 10.71 10.72
CA ILE A 129 19.99 11.39 10.15
C ILE A 129 18.97 10.38 9.64
N ARG A 130 19.40 9.31 8.99
CA ARG A 130 18.53 8.24 8.53
C ARG A 130 17.77 7.60 9.68
N ASP A 131 18.47 7.24 10.77
CA ASP A 131 17.88 6.59 11.95
C ASP A 131 16.89 7.49 12.68
N PHE A 132 17.02 8.81 12.53
CA PHE A 132 16.05 9.78 13.04
C PHE A 132 14.86 9.99 12.10
N VAL A 133 15.10 10.13 10.79
CA VAL A 133 14.06 10.48 9.81
C VAL A 133 13.17 9.29 9.47
N LYS A 134 13.72 8.07 9.42
CA LYS A 134 12.94 6.87 9.08
C LYS A 134 11.78 6.62 10.04
N PRO A 135 11.94 6.64 11.38
CA PRO A 135 10.81 6.55 12.31
C PRO A 135 9.79 7.68 12.15
N VAL A 136 10.21 8.90 11.83
CA VAL A 136 9.28 10.03 11.60
C VAL A 136 8.40 9.74 10.39
N ILE A 137 8.97 9.22 9.29
CA ILE A 137 8.20 8.80 8.11
C ILE A 137 7.23 7.65 8.45
N GLU A 138 7.67 6.69 9.27
CA GLU A 138 6.83 5.58 9.70
C GLU A 138 5.66 6.03 10.59
N ILE A 139 5.87 7.03 11.45
CA ILE A 139 4.79 7.65 12.24
C ILE A 139 3.71 8.27 11.33
N LEU A 140 4.07 8.88 10.21
CA LEU A 140 3.09 9.40 9.24
C LEU A 140 2.17 8.29 8.71
N ALA A 141 2.67 7.06 8.56
CA ALA A 141 1.85 5.91 8.16
C ALA A 141 0.84 5.48 9.22
N ALA A 142 1.08 5.80 10.49
CA ALA A 142 0.21 5.47 11.62
C ALA A 142 -0.92 6.49 11.84
N ILE A 143 -0.87 7.65 11.20
CA ILE A 143 -1.93 8.66 11.32
C ILE A 143 -3.23 8.10 10.73
N PRO A 144 -4.37 8.16 11.46
CA PRO A 144 -5.66 7.70 10.94
C PRO A 144 -6.07 8.46 9.67
N SER A 145 -6.59 7.75 8.68
CA SER A 145 -7.02 8.35 7.39
C SER A 145 -8.07 9.45 7.56
N VAL A 146 -8.93 9.32 8.56
CA VAL A 146 -9.91 10.36 8.90
C VAL A 146 -9.25 11.69 9.26
N ALA A 147 -8.11 11.67 9.97
CA ALA A 147 -7.38 12.89 10.32
C ALA A 147 -6.82 13.58 9.08
N TYR A 148 -6.31 12.82 8.11
CA TYR A 148 -5.94 13.36 6.81
C TYR A 148 -7.13 13.94 6.05
N GLY A 149 -8.30 13.29 6.12
CA GLY A 149 -9.54 13.78 5.54
C GLY A 149 -9.99 15.12 6.16
N PHE A 150 -9.91 15.27 7.47
CA PHE A 150 -10.17 16.55 8.15
C PHE A 150 -9.18 17.64 7.73
N PHE A 151 -7.90 17.32 7.64
CA PHE A 151 -6.90 18.26 7.15
C PHE A 151 -7.21 18.70 5.71
N ALA A 152 -7.61 17.75 4.85
CA ALA A 152 -8.03 18.04 3.48
C ALA A 152 -9.17 19.07 3.40
N VAL A 153 -10.18 18.89 4.24
CA VAL A 153 -11.40 19.75 4.21
C VAL A 153 -11.20 21.08 4.95
N LEU A 154 -10.57 21.04 6.14
CA LEU A 154 -10.50 22.22 7.01
C LEU A 154 -9.32 23.14 6.69
N VAL A 155 -8.25 22.61 6.10
CA VAL A 155 -7.02 23.37 5.84
C VAL A 155 -6.75 23.49 4.35
N LEU A 156 -6.63 22.35 3.64
CA LEU A 156 -6.20 22.36 2.24
C LEU A 156 -7.29 22.90 1.32
N ALA A 157 -8.56 22.56 1.51
CA ALA A 157 -9.65 23.01 0.67
C ALA A 157 -9.84 24.54 0.72
N PRO A 158 -9.93 25.21 1.89
CA PRO A 158 -9.99 26.67 1.97
C PRO A 158 -8.74 27.36 1.41
N TRP A 159 -7.55 26.75 1.64
CA TRP A 159 -6.30 27.29 1.11
C TRP A 159 -6.29 27.28 -0.43
N MET A 160 -6.75 26.20 -1.06
CA MET A 160 -6.86 26.07 -2.52
C MET A 160 -7.86 27.07 -3.11
N GLN A 161 -9.02 27.25 -2.46
CA GLN A 161 -10.01 28.25 -2.88
C GLN A 161 -9.43 29.67 -2.83
N ASN A 162 -8.79 30.04 -1.72
CA ASN A 162 -8.29 31.39 -1.51
C ASN A 162 -7.05 31.69 -2.37
N ARG A 163 -6.16 30.70 -2.58
CA ARG A 163 -4.89 30.92 -3.26
C ARG A 163 -4.95 30.71 -4.76
N TRP A 164 -5.73 29.72 -5.21
CA TRP A 164 -5.83 29.35 -6.63
C TRP A 164 -7.17 29.70 -7.25
N GLY A 165 -8.11 30.23 -6.48
CA GLY A 165 -9.42 30.66 -6.97
C GLY A 165 -10.33 29.51 -7.41
N PHE A 166 -10.14 28.32 -6.87
CA PHE A 166 -11.00 27.17 -7.20
C PHE A 166 -12.42 27.39 -6.69
N THR A 167 -13.40 27.03 -7.50
CA THR A 167 -14.82 27.12 -7.14
C THR A 167 -15.15 26.28 -5.91
N THR A 168 -14.56 25.08 -5.83
CA THR A 168 -14.66 24.18 -4.68
C THR A 168 -13.26 23.74 -4.26
N GLY A 169 -12.97 23.75 -2.95
CA GLY A 169 -11.69 23.28 -2.43
C GLY A 169 -11.64 21.76 -2.31
N THR A 170 -12.82 21.11 -2.25
CA THR A 170 -12.94 19.64 -2.31
C THR A 170 -13.04 19.21 -3.76
N ASN A 171 -11.97 18.64 -4.29
CA ASN A 171 -11.81 18.29 -5.69
C ASN A 171 -10.79 17.17 -5.87
N ALA A 172 -10.60 16.70 -7.10
CA ALA A 172 -9.68 15.61 -7.40
C ALA A 172 -8.23 15.93 -7.02
N LEU A 173 -7.79 17.19 -7.16
CA LEU A 173 -6.43 17.60 -6.80
C LEU A 173 -6.20 17.52 -5.29
N ASN A 174 -7.13 18.01 -4.48
CA ASN A 174 -7.08 17.91 -3.02
C ASN A 174 -6.98 16.46 -2.58
N ALA A 175 -7.89 15.61 -3.06
CA ALA A 175 -7.87 14.18 -2.76
C ALA A 175 -6.54 13.53 -3.18
N SER A 176 -6.02 13.85 -4.37
CA SER A 176 -4.77 13.29 -4.89
C SER A 176 -3.54 13.71 -4.09
N ILE A 177 -3.47 14.97 -3.64
CA ILE A 177 -2.35 15.45 -2.81
C ILE A 177 -2.34 14.71 -1.47
N ILE A 178 -3.48 14.65 -0.78
CA ILE A 178 -3.54 13.96 0.52
C ILE A 178 -3.26 12.46 0.38
N LEU A 179 -3.83 11.85 -0.66
CA LEU A 179 -3.59 10.44 -0.96
C LEU A 179 -2.11 10.16 -1.27
N SER A 180 -1.43 11.10 -1.97
CA SER A 180 0.00 10.99 -2.22
C SER A 180 0.80 11.03 -0.92
N ILE A 181 0.49 11.96 -0.01
CA ILE A 181 1.13 12.06 1.31
C ILE A 181 0.98 10.77 2.10
N MET A 182 -0.19 10.15 2.05
CA MET A 182 -0.45 8.86 2.73
C MET A 182 0.30 7.67 2.11
N ALA A 183 0.53 7.70 0.79
CA ALA A 183 1.27 6.64 0.10
C ALA A 183 2.79 6.77 0.26
N LEU A 184 3.31 7.99 0.50
CA LEU A 184 4.74 8.28 0.63
C LEU A 184 5.46 7.38 1.64
N PRO A 185 5.01 7.19 2.89
CA PRO A 185 5.72 6.36 3.86
C PRO A 185 5.95 4.93 3.35
N THR A 186 4.94 4.33 2.72
CA THR A 186 5.03 2.98 2.17
C THR A 186 6.04 2.91 1.01
N ILE A 187 5.98 3.87 0.08
CA ILE A 187 6.89 3.92 -1.06
C ILE A 187 8.32 4.16 -0.60
N ILE A 188 8.53 5.11 0.32
CA ILE A 188 9.86 5.47 0.83
C ILE A 188 10.48 4.29 1.56
N SER A 189 9.76 3.69 2.52
CA SER A 189 10.30 2.61 3.35
C SER A 189 10.68 1.39 2.52
N VAL A 190 9.80 0.91 1.64
CA VAL A 190 10.08 -0.29 0.82
C VAL A 190 11.13 -0.01 -0.25
N ALA A 191 11.14 1.17 -0.88
CA ALA A 191 12.16 1.54 -1.85
C ALA A 191 13.53 1.71 -1.18
N GLU A 192 13.59 2.35 -0.01
CA GLU A 192 14.81 2.56 0.77
C GLU A 192 15.41 1.22 1.22
N ASP A 193 14.60 0.31 1.76
CA ASP A 193 15.04 -1.04 2.14
C ASP A 193 15.60 -1.80 0.93
N SER A 194 14.97 -1.67 -0.24
CA SER A 194 15.41 -2.32 -1.49
C SER A 194 16.72 -1.73 -2.04
N ILE A 195 16.89 -0.41 -1.95
CA ILE A 195 18.12 0.28 -2.36
C ILE A 195 19.27 -0.06 -1.40
N SER A 196 18.99 -0.11 -0.11
CA SER A 196 19.96 -0.50 0.90
C SER A 196 20.39 -1.97 0.74
N ALA A 197 19.47 -2.87 0.39
CA ALA A 197 19.74 -4.28 0.15
C ALA A 197 20.62 -4.56 -1.10
N ALA A 198 20.82 -3.58 -1.99
CA ALA A 198 21.78 -3.69 -3.08
C ALA A 198 23.24 -3.89 -2.61
N GLY A 199 23.51 -3.63 -1.32
CA GLY A 199 24.75 -3.96 -0.65
C GLY A 199 25.87 -2.94 -0.84
N ARG A 200 26.84 -3.00 0.10
CA ARG A 200 28.05 -2.16 0.06
C ARG A 200 29.03 -2.60 -1.03
N GLU A 201 29.11 -3.91 -1.25
CA GLU A 201 30.07 -4.49 -2.21
C GLU A 201 29.92 -3.94 -3.62
N LEU A 202 28.67 -3.79 -4.11
CA LEU A 202 28.42 -3.19 -5.43
C LEU A 202 28.83 -1.72 -5.50
N ARG A 203 28.62 -0.97 -4.42
CA ARG A 203 29.04 0.44 -4.34
C ARG A 203 30.55 0.58 -4.34
N GLU A 204 31.26 -0.22 -3.51
CA GLU A 204 32.72 -0.22 -3.40
C GLU A 204 33.38 -0.65 -4.70
N ALA A 205 32.84 -1.68 -5.37
CA ALA A 205 33.33 -2.10 -6.69
C ALA A 205 33.19 -0.99 -7.74
N SER A 206 32.05 -0.27 -7.76
CA SER A 206 31.82 0.85 -8.66
C SER A 206 32.79 2.01 -8.40
N TYR A 207 33.01 2.36 -7.12
CA TYR A 207 34.00 3.38 -6.75
C TYR A 207 35.42 2.96 -7.08
N GLY A 208 35.76 1.66 -6.91
CA GLY A 208 37.06 1.12 -7.30
C GLY A 208 37.35 1.19 -8.79
N LEU A 209 36.32 1.26 -9.64
CA LEU A 209 36.41 1.50 -11.08
C LEU A 209 36.43 3.00 -11.44
N GLY A 210 36.45 3.89 -10.43
CA GLY A 210 36.54 5.34 -10.64
C GLY A 210 35.18 6.01 -10.91
N ALA A 211 34.05 5.34 -10.72
CA ALA A 211 32.74 5.94 -10.88
C ALA A 211 32.46 6.99 -9.78
N THR A 212 31.78 8.06 -10.16
CA THR A 212 31.29 9.07 -9.23
C THR A 212 30.12 8.54 -8.41
N ARG A 213 29.80 9.20 -7.29
CA ARG A 213 28.66 8.84 -6.45
C ARG A 213 27.34 8.82 -7.23
N PHE A 214 27.13 9.82 -8.06
CA PHE A 214 25.94 9.92 -8.92
C PHE A 214 25.87 8.75 -9.92
N GLU A 215 26.97 8.45 -10.59
CA GLU A 215 27.01 7.32 -11.53
C GLU A 215 26.77 5.98 -10.84
N THR A 216 27.34 5.78 -9.65
CA THR A 216 27.11 4.57 -8.85
C THR A 216 25.63 4.42 -8.50
N ILE A 217 24.98 5.48 -8.02
CA ILE A 217 23.55 5.44 -7.67
C ILE A 217 22.71 5.09 -8.90
N PHE A 218 22.84 5.84 -10.00
CA PHE A 218 21.92 5.71 -11.14
C PHE A 218 22.25 4.55 -12.09
N LYS A 219 23.54 4.17 -12.23
CA LYS A 219 23.98 3.12 -13.17
C LYS A 219 24.15 1.75 -12.50
N VAL A 220 24.30 1.69 -11.18
CA VAL A 220 24.58 0.43 -10.48
C VAL A 220 23.51 0.12 -9.43
N VAL A 221 23.27 1.02 -8.47
CA VAL A 221 22.40 0.75 -7.31
C VAL A 221 20.92 0.69 -7.70
N ILE A 222 20.40 1.69 -8.41
CA ILE A 222 18.99 1.71 -8.85
C ILE A 222 18.66 0.52 -9.76
N PRO A 223 19.46 0.17 -10.77
CA PRO A 223 19.25 -1.03 -11.56
C PRO A 223 19.29 -2.32 -10.72
N ALA A 224 20.19 -2.42 -9.74
CA ALA A 224 20.25 -3.58 -8.84
C ALA A 224 19.03 -3.69 -7.92
N ALA A 225 18.46 -2.55 -7.48
CA ALA A 225 17.28 -2.45 -6.63
C ALA A 225 15.95 -2.38 -7.42
N HIS A 226 15.97 -2.43 -8.75
CA HIS A 226 14.83 -2.15 -9.63
C HIS A 226 13.57 -2.96 -9.27
N SER A 227 13.71 -4.26 -8.97
CA SER A 227 12.55 -5.10 -8.61
C SER A 227 11.88 -4.67 -7.31
N GLY A 228 12.68 -4.23 -6.32
CA GLY A 228 12.15 -3.74 -5.06
C GLY A 228 11.54 -2.34 -5.17
N ILE A 229 12.09 -1.47 -6.01
CA ILE A 229 11.50 -0.17 -6.31
C ILE A 229 10.13 -0.34 -6.99
N ILE A 230 10.01 -1.27 -7.92
CA ILE A 230 8.69 -1.60 -8.52
C ILE A 230 7.73 -2.11 -7.44
N ALA A 231 8.18 -3.00 -6.55
CA ALA A 231 7.35 -3.47 -5.45
C ALA A 231 6.88 -2.33 -4.54
N ALA A 232 7.73 -1.35 -4.24
CA ALA A 232 7.37 -0.16 -3.46
C ALA A 232 6.26 0.66 -4.13
N VAL A 233 6.37 0.89 -5.45
CA VAL A 233 5.35 1.60 -6.23
C VAL A 233 4.03 0.85 -6.24
N VAL A 234 4.07 -0.47 -6.43
CA VAL A 234 2.88 -1.35 -6.42
C VAL A 234 2.18 -1.29 -5.07
N LEU A 235 2.93 -1.41 -3.96
CA LEU A 235 2.36 -1.32 -2.61
C LEU A 235 1.75 0.05 -2.34
N GLY A 236 2.40 1.14 -2.76
CA GLY A 236 1.84 2.49 -2.69
C GLY A 236 0.55 2.63 -3.51
N MET A 237 0.49 2.06 -4.71
CA MET A 237 -0.70 2.05 -5.56
C MET A 237 -1.85 1.27 -4.90
N MET A 238 -1.58 0.07 -4.35
CA MET A 238 -2.61 -0.72 -3.68
C MET A 238 -3.18 0.01 -2.45
N ARG A 239 -2.33 0.72 -1.72
CA ARG A 239 -2.79 1.57 -0.61
C ARG A 239 -3.67 2.72 -1.12
N ALA A 240 -3.28 3.38 -2.20
CA ALA A 240 -4.00 4.53 -2.75
C ALA A 240 -5.39 4.15 -3.30
N ILE A 241 -5.51 3.04 -4.03
CA ILE A 241 -6.78 2.65 -4.67
C ILE A 241 -7.82 2.17 -3.66
N GLY A 242 -7.37 1.62 -2.53
CA GLY A 242 -8.25 1.15 -1.45
C GLY A 242 -8.68 2.23 -0.46
N GLU A 243 -8.15 3.46 -0.59
CA GLU A 243 -8.45 4.52 0.37
C GLU A 243 -9.90 5.01 0.24
N THR A 244 -10.55 5.13 1.38
CA THR A 244 -11.99 5.43 1.44
C THR A 244 -12.25 6.80 2.08
N MET A 245 -11.80 6.99 3.32
CA MET A 245 -12.20 8.15 4.13
C MET A 245 -11.62 9.47 3.61
N VAL A 246 -10.34 9.47 3.24
CA VAL A 246 -9.72 10.67 2.67
C VAL A 246 -10.40 11.07 1.37
N VAL A 247 -10.62 10.11 0.48
CA VAL A 247 -11.22 10.40 -0.82
C VAL A 247 -12.67 10.84 -0.67
N TRP A 248 -13.44 10.18 0.22
CA TRP A 248 -14.82 10.58 0.53
C TRP A 248 -14.91 12.03 1.02
N MET A 249 -13.99 12.46 1.87
CA MET A 249 -13.98 13.82 2.41
C MET A 249 -13.40 14.86 1.45
N ALA A 250 -12.35 14.51 0.70
CA ALA A 250 -11.55 15.47 -0.06
C ALA A 250 -11.94 15.62 -1.53
N SER A 251 -12.60 14.62 -2.15
CA SER A 251 -12.85 14.59 -3.60
C SER A 251 -14.05 15.40 -4.07
N GLY A 252 -14.93 15.83 -3.16
CA GLY A 252 -16.14 16.61 -3.46
C GLY A 252 -17.34 15.78 -3.91
N ASN A 253 -17.19 14.46 -4.08
CA ASN A 253 -18.24 13.45 -4.34
C ASN A 253 -19.19 13.76 -5.50
N ALA A 254 -18.77 14.52 -6.51
CA ALA A 254 -19.59 14.78 -7.69
C ALA A 254 -19.58 13.59 -8.65
N ASN A 255 -20.77 13.16 -9.05
CA ASN A 255 -20.93 12.05 -9.99
C ASN A 255 -20.71 12.51 -11.44
N GLN A 256 -19.46 12.76 -11.80
CA GLN A 256 -19.05 13.23 -13.12
C GLN A 256 -17.68 12.67 -13.52
N ILE A 257 -17.40 12.68 -14.80
CA ILE A 257 -16.08 12.43 -15.35
C ILE A 257 -15.47 13.79 -15.69
N PRO A 258 -14.26 14.13 -15.16
CA PRO A 258 -13.62 15.41 -15.44
C PRO A 258 -13.50 15.70 -16.92
N SER A 259 -13.87 16.92 -17.31
CA SER A 259 -13.74 17.38 -18.68
C SER A 259 -13.31 18.85 -18.68
N PRO A 260 -12.11 19.17 -19.22
CA PRO A 260 -11.14 18.27 -19.84
C PRO A 260 -10.48 17.31 -18.81
N TRP A 261 -9.94 16.19 -19.30
CA TRP A 261 -9.42 15.10 -18.44
C TRP A 261 -8.20 15.50 -17.57
N TRP A 262 -7.51 16.59 -17.89
CA TRP A 262 -6.38 17.12 -17.09
C TRP A 262 -6.81 18.09 -16.00
N ASP A 263 -8.08 18.44 -15.92
CA ASP A 263 -8.58 19.41 -14.93
C ASP A 263 -8.87 18.72 -13.58
N LEU A 264 -7.85 18.71 -12.74
CA LEU A 264 -7.93 18.17 -11.38
C LEU A 264 -8.73 19.07 -10.41
N SER A 265 -9.13 20.28 -10.82
CA SER A 265 -9.94 21.18 -9.97
C SER A 265 -11.40 20.73 -9.87
N GLN A 266 -11.83 19.80 -10.72
CA GLN A 266 -13.19 19.27 -10.70
C GLN A 266 -13.37 18.25 -9.58
N SER A 267 -14.57 18.26 -8.97
CA SER A 267 -14.96 17.24 -8.00
C SER A 267 -15.26 15.91 -8.70
N VAL A 268 -14.88 14.81 -8.07
CA VAL A 268 -15.11 13.45 -8.57
C VAL A 268 -15.65 12.56 -7.45
N ARG A 269 -16.28 11.46 -7.83
CA ARG A 269 -16.74 10.44 -6.90
C ARG A 269 -16.04 9.11 -7.19
N THR A 270 -15.59 8.43 -6.13
CA THR A 270 -14.92 7.14 -6.27
C THR A 270 -15.82 5.99 -5.83
N MET A 271 -15.48 4.76 -6.22
CA MET A 271 -16.21 3.56 -5.81
C MET A 271 -16.20 3.39 -4.28
N THR A 272 -15.05 3.53 -3.66
CA THR A 272 -14.88 3.39 -2.20
C THR A 272 -15.68 4.45 -1.44
N ALA A 273 -15.63 5.71 -1.89
CA ALA A 273 -16.40 6.80 -1.30
C ALA A 273 -17.91 6.59 -1.46
N THR A 274 -18.36 6.05 -2.59
CA THR A 274 -19.78 5.73 -2.83
C THR A 274 -20.26 4.64 -1.87
N ILE A 275 -19.52 3.54 -1.73
CA ILE A 275 -19.88 2.46 -0.81
C ILE A 275 -19.95 3.00 0.64
N ALA A 276 -18.95 3.76 1.09
CA ALA A 276 -18.90 4.27 2.44
C ALA A 276 -20.00 5.31 2.73
N GLY A 277 -20.30 6.19 1.77
CA GLY A 277 -21.30 7.24 1.94
C GLY A 277 -22.73 6.71 1.93
N ASP A 278 -23.04 5.78 1.04
CA ASP A 278 -24.41 5.36 0.79
C ASP A 278 -24.82 4.13 1.61
N MET A 279 -23.87 3.25 2.01
CA MET A 279 -24.19 1.97 2.66
C MET A 279 -24.95 2.12 3.99
N GLY A 280 -24.64 3.15 4.76
CA GLY A 280 -25.27 3.38 6.08
C GLY A 280 -26.72 3.88 6.01
N GLU A 281 -27.09 4.52 4.89
CA GLU A 281 -28.41 5.16 4.71
C GLU A 281 -29.34 4.34 3.82
N THR A 282 -28.80 3.32 3.15
CA THR A 282 -29.54 2.52 2.17
C THR A 282 -30.32 1.38 2.84
N PRO A 283 -31.64 1.25 2.61
CA PRO A 283 -32.44 0.14 3.13
C PRO A 283 -31.93 -1.20 2.60
N LYS A 284 -31.84 -2.20 3.50
CA LYS A 284 -31.48 -3.57 3.09
C LYS A 284 -32.47 -4.10 2.04
N ASP A 285 -31.97 -4.97 1.17
CA ASP A 285 -32.74 -5.62 0.11
C ASP A 285 -33.33 -4.67 -0.94
N SER A 286 -32.88 -3.40 -0.96
CA SER A 286 -33.24 -2.45 -2.00
C SER A 286 -32.31 -2.59 -3.25
N PRO A 287 -32.76 -2.17 -4.44
CA PRO A 287 -31.89 -2.12 -5.62
C PRO A 287 -30.63 -1.29 -5.39
N HIS A 288 -30.71 -0.21 -4.61
CA HIS A 288 -29.55 0.61 -4.23
C HIS A 288 -28.57 -0.19 -3.37
N TYR A 289 -29.04 -0.91 -2.36
CA TYR A 289 -28.23 -1.78 -1.51
C TYR A 289 -27.46 -2.82 -2.34
N TRP A 290 -28.14 -3.55 -3.22
CA TRP A 290 -27.49 -4.54 -4.08
C TRP A 290 -26.49 -3.93 -5.05
N SER A 291 -26.77 -2.72 -5.54
CA SER A 291 -25.86 -2.01 -6.45
C SER A 291 -24.55 -1.60 -5.77
N LEU A 292 -24.55 -1.29 -4.47
CA LEU A 292 -23.32 -1.01 -3.71
C LEU A 292 -22.43 -2.26 -3.60
N PHE A 293 -23.03 -3.44 -3.41
CA PHE A 293 -22.27 -4.70 -3.48
C PHE A 293 -21.77 -4.99 -4.90
N ALA A 294 -22.55 -4.66 -5.91
CA ALA A 294 -22.06 -4.76 -7.30
C ALA A 294 -20.85 -3.86 -7.57
N ILE A 295 -20.84 -2.62 -7.04
CA ILE A 295 -19.65 -1.76 -7.07
C ILE A 295 -18.49 -2.42 -6.30
N GLY A 296 -18.76 -3.04 -5.16
CA GLY A 296 -17.78 -3.80 -4.38
C GLY A 296 -17.14 -4.93 -5.20
N VAL A 297 -17.94 -5.68 -5.96
CA VAL A 297 -17.43 -6.72 -6.89
C VAL A 297 -16.55 -6.11 -7.98
N VAL A 298 -16.95 -4.98 -8.57
CA VAL A 298 -16.14 -4.29 -9.58
C VAL A 298 -14.81 -3.82 -8.98
N LEU A 299 -14.83 -3.27 -7.76
CA LEU A 299 -13.61 -2.85 -7.05
C LEU A 299 -12.69 -4.04 -6.78
N LEU A 300 -13.22 -5.17 -6.30
CA LEU A 300 -12.46 -6.40 -6.09
C LEU A 300 -11.83 -6.92 -7.38
N LEU A 301 -12.58 -6.95 -8.48
CA LEU A 301 -12.05 -7.35 -9.78
C LEU A 301 -10.97 -6.39 -10.27
N MET A 302 -11.17 -5.08 -10.14
CA MET A 302 -10.21 -4.07 -10.54
C MET A 302 -8.91 -4.18 -9.74
N THR A 303 -8.99 -4.31 -8.41
CA THR A 303 -7.80 -4.49 -7.56
C THR A 303 -7.10 -5.81 -7.84
N PHE A 304 -7.83 -6.89 -8.10
CA PHE A 304 -7.28 -8.18 -8.47
C PHE A 304 -6.52 -8.11 -9.81
N LEU A 305 -7.10 -7.46 -10.83
CA LEU A 305 -6.44 -7.26 -12.13
C LEU A 305 -5.17 -6.41 -11.98
N LEU A 306 -5.23 -5.33 -11.22
CA LEU A 306 -4.06 -4.50 -10.95
C LEU A 306 -2.97 -5.28 -10.22
N ASN A 307 -3.34 -6.18 -9.30
CA ASN A 307 -2.39 -7.03 -8.61
C ASN A 307 -1.71 -8.03 -9.56
N ILE A 308 -2.46 -8.69 -10.44
CA ILE A 308 -1.90 -9.58 -11.47
C ILE A 308 -0.92 -8.82 -12.39
N VAL A 309 -1.31 -7.64 -12.86
CA VAL A 309 -0.44 -6.79 -13.69
C VAL A 309 0.84 -6.42 -12.95
N SER A 310 0.73 -6.06 -11.68
CA SER A 310 1.86 -5.73 -10.80
C SER A 310 2.81 -6.91 -10.60
N GLU A 311 2.27 -8.10 -10.33
CA GLU A 311 3.06 -9.34 -10.19
C GLU A 311 3.78 -9.69 -11.49
N TYR A 312 3.13 -9.50 -12.63
CA TYR A 312 3.77 -9.71 -13.93
C TYR A 312 4.98 -8.79 -14.14
N PHE A 313 4.83 -7.49 -13.83
CA PHE A 313 5.94 -6.53 -13.92
C PHE A 313 7.07 -6.89 -12.95
N LEU A 314 6.74 -7.27 -11.72
CA LEU A 314 7.70 -7.68 -10.70
C LEU A 314 8.47 -8.95 -11.12
N ALA A 315 7.77 -9.97 -11.64
CA ALA A 315 8.38 -11.19 -12.14
C ALA A 315 9.27 -10.93 -13.36
N SER A 316 8.85 -10.04 -14.26
CA SER A 316 9.64 -9.64 -15.43
C SER A 316 10.91 -8.89 -15.03
N ALA A 317 10.84 -8.02 -14.01
CA ALA A 317 11.98 -7.30 -13.46
C ALA A 317 13.01 -8.27 -12.81
N LYS A 318 12.54 -9.25 -12.03
CA LYS A 318 13.41 -10.29 -11.42
C LYS A 318 14.15 -11.12 -12.47
N LYS A 319 13.49 -11.50 -13.56
CA LYS A 319 14.13 -12.24 -14.65
C LYS A 319 15.27 -11.47 -15.32
N LYS A 320 15.13 -10.15 -15.49
CA LYS A 320 16.17 -9.30 -16.09
C LYS A 320 17.40 -9.13 -15.19
N THR A 321 17.25 -9.24 -13.87
CA THR A 321 18.34 -9.09 -12.88
C THR A 321 19.03 -10.43 -12.54
N GLY A 322 18.67 -11.54 -13.20
CA GLY A 322 19.32 -12.84 -12.98
C GLY A 322 19.06 -13.46 -11.60
N LYS A 323 18.11 -12.94 -10.83
CA LYS A 323 17.65 -13.52 -9.56
C LYS A 323 16.41 -14.36 -9.84
N SER A 324 16.61 -15.63 -10.17
CA SER A 324 15.55 -16.64 -10.22
C SER A 324 15.37 -17.24 -8.85
#